data_f6dd476312c236c206be340e1b353843
#
_entry.id   f6dd476312c236c206be340e1b353843
#
_cell.length_a   1.000
_cell.length_b   1.000
_cell.length_c   1.000
_cell.angle_alpha   90.00
_cell.angle_beta   90.00
_cell.angle_gamma   90.00
#
_symmetry.space_group_name_H-M   'P 1'
#
loop_
_entity.id
_entity.type
_entity.pdbx_description
1 polymer ?
#
loop_
_entity_poly.entity_id
_entity_poly.type
_entity_poly.pdbx_seq_one_letter_code
_entity_poly.pdbx_strand_id
1 'polypeptide(L)'
;SSVKGEEILGVDLTANEIRLAQISSNKANQWILDKFYVHKVDGLPDNATVLEHPDKIAEELTNALQKAKISTSNAAIAIPVTSAIIRVVTSPLMTEEELKTAIASDSLWENLVQLTDNLDDYSIFHQVINRDEKGNTMDILFVASKLSDINSYTSIIKNSGLNPVIIDVKCFALKSAVDQINQISQKVEDANLTAVLEFGLDENYLMILYDNNPIITDIFLRGQDRQILLASENQEEKEALVRRFITQVKQAVQDFEVKYEKRIRNIKVVSDLKNVEDFLSVFRKSMVNVGFNLFDPIQGLNIPHQNQESLNLENRSYLSSVIGLAFRKLDVFGYYKFVTAVKNINLLPNRAGMIKQKKMKAFSKFAFKGVAGAVLALYTVLFGLSFWQIYFYNSKLVDYNNVVNEHKIKTAQKKKASKELGVMSKTLQLSKTLKSNKSSSYRILAQIAMSVPKRAVSYTHLT
;
A
#
# COMPACT_ATOMS: atom_id res chain seq x y z
N SER A 1 3.78 16.73 -1.78
CA SER A 1 4.69 15.67 -1.30
C SER A 1 3.86 14.41 -1.13
N SER A 2 3.96 13.50 -2.10
CA SER A 2 3.38 12.17 -2.00
C SER A 2 3.97 11.49 -0.74
N VAL A 3 3.11 11.08 0.17
CA VAL A 3 3.48 10.11 1.19
C VAL A 3 4.02 8.91 0.40
N LYS A 4 5.34 8.65 0.46
CA LYS A 4 5.93 7.44 -0.11
C LYS A 4 5.18 6.28 0.53
N GLY A 5 4.33 5.59 -0.25
CA GLY A 5 3.69 4.37 0.21
C GLY A 5 4.76 3.40 0.67
N GLU A 6 4.49 2.64 1.72
CA GLU A 6 5.41 1.58 2.15
C GLU A 6 5.64 0.65 0.95
N GLU A 7 6.90 0.38 0.65
CA GLU A 7 7.28 -0.55 -0.42
C GLU A 7 6.80 -1.96 -0.05
N ILE A 8 6.21 -2.64 -1.02
CA ILE A 8 5.70 -4.01 -0.87
C ILE A 8 6.47 -4.90 -1.83
N LEU A 9 6.97 -6.01 -1.33
CA LEU A 9 7.53 -7.09 -2.12
C LEU A 9 6.40 -8.03 -2.55
N GLY A 10 6.23 -8.24 -3.85
CA GLY A 10 5.43 -9.33 -4.39
C GLY A 10 6.21 -10.63 -4.21
N VAL A 11 5.57 -11.63 -3.62
CA VAL A 11 6.13 -12.97 -3.40
C VAL A 11 5.15 -14.00 -3.95
N ASP A 12 5.52 -14.68 -5.00
CA ASP A 12 4.74 -15.80 -5.56
C ASP A 12 5.45 -17.11 -5.22
N LEU A 13 4.73 -17.97 -4.51
CA LEU A 13 5.24 -19.24 -4.00
C LEU A 13 4.65 -20.40 -4.81
N THR A 14 5.52 -21.21 -5.38
CA THR A 14 5.18 -22.54 -5.90
C THR A 14 6.14 -23.58 -5.28
N ALA A 15 5.83 -24.85 -5.42
CA ALA A 15 6.72 -25.90 -4.92
C ALA A 15 8.05 -25.97 -5.67
N ASN A 16 8.10 -25.49 -6.91
CA ASN A 16 9.26 -25.56 -7.79
C ASN A 16 10.04 -24.25 -7.85
N GLU A 17 9.38 -23.13 -7.64
CA GLU A 17 9.98 -21.80 -7.79
C GLU A 17 9.41 -20.79 -6.78
N ILE A 18 10.27 -19.90 -6.33
CA ILE A 18 9.90 -18.69 -5.59
C ILE A 18 10.23 -17.48 -6.46
N ARG A 19 9.23 -16.67 -6.75
CA ARG A 19 9.35 -15.48 -7.58
C ARG A 19 9.18 -14.23 -6.74
N LEU A 20 10.11 -13.30 -6.89
CA LEU A 20 10.15 -12.04 -6.14
C LEU A 20 10.11 -10.86 -7.10
N ALA A 21 9.28 -9.88 -6.84
CA ALA A 21 9.24 -8.64 -7.60
C ALA A 21 8.95 -7.43 -6.70
N GLN A 22 9.60 -6.32 -6.98
CA GLN A 22 9.35 -5.04 -6.34
C GLN A 22 9.23 -3.96 -7.40
N ILE A 23 8.14 -3.20 -7.36
CA ILE A 23 7.82 -2.16 -8.33
C ILE A 23 7.67 -0.83 -7.62
N SER A 24 8.33 0.20 -8.15
CA SER A 24 8.18 1.59 -7.73
C SER A 24 7.69 2.48 -8.87
N SER A 25 7.31 3.70 -8.54
CA SER A 25 7.04 4.74 -9.52
C SER A 25 7.97 5.91 -9.29
N ASN A 26 8.54 6.46 -10.37
CA ASN A 26 9.35 7.67 -10.31
C ASN A 26 8.47 8.93 -10.27
N LYS A 27 9.11 10.10 -10.16
CA LYS A 27 8.42 11.41 -10.15
C LYS A 27 7.63 11.72 -11.42
N ALA A 28 7.97 11.07 -12.54
CA ALA A 28 7.28 11.20 -13.83
C ALA A 28 6.14 10.17 -14.00
N ASN A 29 5.71 9.50 -12.93
CA ASN A 29 4.73 8.41 -12.91
C ASN A 29 5.09 7.22 -13.83
N GLN A 30 6.37 7.04 -14.12
CA GLN A 30 6.83 5.84 -14.81
C GLN A 30 7.05 4.71 -13.81
N TRP A 31 6.59 3.53 -14.16
CA TRP A 31 6.73 2.34 -13.34
C TRP A 31 8.05 1.63 -13.61
N ILE A 32 8.76 1.27 -12.57
CA ILE A 32 10.09 0.67 -12.60
C ILE A 32 10.05 -0.67 -11.87
N LEU A 33 10.54 -1.73 -12.51
CA LEU A 33 10.73 -3.04 -11.86
C LEU A 33 12.08 -3.03 -11.12
N ASP A 34 12.09 -2.50 -9.90
CA ASP A 34 13.31 -2.27 -9.13
C ASP A 34 14.07 -3.57 -8.79
N LYS A 35 13.32 -4.58 -8.38
CA LYS A 35 13.85 -5.89 -8.01
C LYS A 35 13.04 -6.97 -8.70
N PHE A 36 13.76 -7.97 -9.21
CA PHE A 36 13.18 -9.17 -9.76
C PHE A 36 14.14 -10.35 -9.53
N TYR A 37 13.61 -11.45 -9.05
CA TYR A 37 14.40 -12.67 -8.85
C TYR A 37 13.51 -13.91 -8.90
N VAL A 38 13.99 -14.95 -9.56
CA VAL A 38 13.37 -16.28 -9.56
C VAL A 38 14.34 -17.25 -8.92
N HIS A 39 13.90 -17.92 -7.87
CA HIS A 39 14.65 -18.91 -7.13
C HIS A 39 14.05 -20.29 -7.36
N LYS A 40 14.83 -21.23 -7.84
CA LYS A 40 14.41 -22.63 -7.97
C LYS A 40 14.44 -23.30 -6.61
N VAL A 41 13.40 -24.06 -6.32
CA VAL A 41 13.28 -24.91 -5.16
C VAL A 41 13.64 -26.34 -5.56
N ASP A 42 14.73 -26.85 -5.02
CA ASP A 42 15.18 -28.19 -5.32
C ASP A 42 14.81 -29.16 -4.20
N GLY A 43 14.72 -30.47 -4.56
CA GLY A 43 14.55 -31.55 -3.59
C GLY A 43 13.12 -31.80 -3.12
N LEU A 44 12.13 -31.20 -3.74
CA LEU A 44 10.72 -31.53 -3.55
C LEU A 44 10.20 -32.45 -4.68
N PRO A 45 9.20 -33.32 -4.40
CA PRO A 45 8.53 -34.11 -5.43
C PRO A 45 7.84 -33.20 -6.48
N ASP A 46 7.73 -33.69 -7.72
CA ASP A 46 7.09 -32.93 -8.83
C ASP A 46 5.63 -32.55 -8.59
N ASN A 47 4.95 -33.26 -7.70
CA ASN A 47 3.56 -33.03 -7.33
C ASN A 47 3.40 -32.40 -5.95
N ALA A 48 4.50 -31.95 -5.32
CA ALA A 48 4.46 -31.30 -4.02
C ALA A 48 3.68 -29.99 -4.08
N THR A 49 3.06 -29.65 -2.96
CA THR A 49 2.43 -28.34 -2.75
C THR A 49 3.21 -27.50 -1.74
N VAL A 50 3.03 -26.20 -1.76
CA VAL A 50 3.68 -25.27 -0.82
C VAL A 50 3.37 -25.62 0.64
N LEU A 51 2.13 -26.01 0.92
CA LEU A 51 1.66 -26.29 2.29
C LEU A 51 2.09 -27.66 2.83
N GLU A 52 2.51 -28.59 1.96
CA GLU A 52 3.07 -29.88 2.41
C GLU A 52 4.50 -29.74 2.94
N HIS A 53 5.22 -28.70 2.52
CA HIS A 53 6.63 -28.48 2.86
C HIS A 53 6.92 -27.04 3.34
N PRO A 54 6.18 -26.51 4.34
CA PRO A 54 6.23 -25.11 4.70
C PRO A 54 7.61 -24.65 5.19
N ASP A 55 8.31 -25.48 5.96
CA ASP A 55 9.64 -25.15 6.49
C ASP A 55 10.69 -25.07 5.39
N LYS A 56 10.65 -25.99 4.43
CA LYS A 56 11.57 -25.98 3.28
C LYS A 56 11.32 -24.74 2.42
N ILE A 57 10.06 -24.41 2.14
CA ILE A 57 9.72 -23.20 1.38
C ILE A 57 10.15 -21.93 2.11
N ALA A 58 10.02 -21.87 3.44
CA ALA A 58 10.48 -20.73 4.23
C ALA A 58 12.02 -20.56 4.19
N GLU A 59 12.76 -21.68 4.26
CA GLU A 59 14.21 -21.69 4.10
C GLU A 59 14.62 -21.19 2.70
N GLU A 60 14.00 -21.74 1.64
CA GLU A 60 14.30 -21.33 0.28
C GLU A 60 13.90 -19.88 -0.02
N LEU A 61 12.81 -19.40 0.59
CA LEU A 61 12.44 -17.99 0.51
C LEU A 61 13.51 -17.11 1.19
N THR A 62 14.03 -17.51 2.34
CA THR A 62 15.14 -16.80 3.01
C THR A 62 16.37 -16.73 2.11
N ASN A 63 16.74 -17.83 1.47
CA ASN A 63 17.83 -17.90 0.51
C ASN A 63 17.59 -16.98 -0.70
N ALA A 64 16.38 -16.98 -1.23
CA ALA A 64 15.97 -16.11 -2.34
C ALA A 64 16.09 -14.62 -1.99
N LEU A 65 15.61 -14.22 -0.80
CA LEU A 65 15.70 -12.85 -0.32
C LEU A 65 17.13 -12.35 -0.18
N GLN A 66 18.03 -13.20 0.33
CA GLN A 66 19.46 -12.88 0.46
C GLN A 66 20.12 -12.72 -0.92
N LYS A 67 19.91 -13.67 -1.84
CA LYS A 67 20.46 -13.63 -3.20
C LYS A 67 19.95 -12.42 -3.99
N ALA A 68 18.67 -12.08 -3.86
CA ALA A 68 18.04 -10.93 -4.50
C ALA A 68 18.39 -9.59 -3.83
N LYS A 69 19.07 -9.59 -2.68
CA LYS A 69 19.41 -8.40 -1.89
C LYS A 69 18.16 -7.54 -1.61
N ILE A 70 17.10 -8.19 -1.12
CA ILE A 70 15.85 -7.53 -0.75
C ILE A 70 16.01 -6.86 0.60
N SER A 71 15.65 -5.57 0.67
CA SER A 71 15.65 -4.77 1.91
C SER A 71 14.25 -4.49 2.44
N THR A 72 13.22 -4.73 1.62
CA THR A 72 11.81 -4.50 1.97
C THR A 72 11.33 -5.58 2.92
N SER A 73 10.65 -5.18 3.99
CA SER A 73 10.14 -6.11 5.00
C SER A 73 8.68 -6.52 4.78
N ASN A 74 7.89 -5.74 4.05
CA ASN A 74 6.48 -6.03 3.83
C ASN A 74 6.28 -6.87 2.57
N ALA A 75 5.52 -7.95 2.67
CA ALA A 75 5.23 -8.86 1.57
C ALA A 75 3.74 -8.93 1.23
N ALA A 76 3.45 -8.98 -0.06
CA ALA A 76 2.17 -9.41 -0.61
C ALA A 76 2.35 -10.78 -1.24
N ILE A 77 1.47 -11.71 -0.90
CA ILE A 77 1.43 -13.08 -1.44
C ILE A 77 0.07 -13.39 -2.02
N ALA A 78 -0.02 -14.45 -2.79
CA ALA A 78 -1.30 -14.98 -3.26
C ALA A 78 -1.38 -16.49 -2.98
N ILE A 79 -2.58 -16.91 -2.59
CA ILE A 79 -2.93 -18.33 -2.45
C ILE A 79 -3.47 -18.85 -3.79
N PRO A 80 -3.39 -20.17 -4.04
CA PRO A 80 -4.00 -20.80 -5.21
C PRO A 80 -5.52 -20.55 -5.27
N VAL A 81 -6.06 -20.50 -6.49
CA VAL A 81 -7.51 -20.36 -6.70
C VAL A 81 -8.28 -21.52 -6.08
N THR A 82 -7.72 -22.73 -6.15
CA THR A 82 -8.29 -23.95 -5.55
C THR A 82 -8.38 -23.91 -4.02
N SER A 83 -7.61 -23.04 -3.37
CA SER A 83 -7.65 -22.82 -1.91
C SER A 83 -8.65 -21.73 -1.51
N ALA A 84 -9.35 -21.12 -2.45
CA ALA A 84 -10.27 -20.03 -2.20
C ALA A 84 -11.70 -20.38 -2.66
N ILE A 85 -12.67 -19.97 -1.87
CA ILE A 85 -14.08 -19.96 -2.24
C ILE A 85 -14.39 -18.57 -2.75
N ILE A 86 -14.75 -18.44 -4.02
CA ILE A 86 -15.06 -17.16 -4.66
C ILE A 86 -16.50 -17.22 -5.13
N ARG A 87 -17.33 -16.30 -4.64
CA ARG A 87 -18.75 -16.22 -5.00
C ARG A 87 -19.16 -14.76 -5.15
N VAL A 88 -20.08 -14.51 -6.04
CA VAL A 88 -20.84 -13.28 -6.07
C VAL A 88 -22.27 -13.62 -5.64
N VAL A 89 -22.70 -12.97 -4.58
CA VAL A 89 -24.02 -13.20 -3.98
C VAL A 89 -24.86 -11.96 -4.11
N THR A 90 -26.10 -12.12 -4.58
CA THR A 90 -27.07 -11.04 -4.67
C THR A 90 -27.89 -10.99 -3.41
N SER A 91 -27.98 -9.83 -2.78
CA SER A 91 -28.76 -9.58 -1.57
C SER A 91 -29.69 -8.38 -1.77
N PRO A 92 -30.70 -8.18 -0.92
CA PRO A 92 -31.45 -6.94 -0.88
C PRO A 92 -30.52 -5.74 -0.69
N LEU A 93 -30.90 -4.58 -1.22
CA LEU A 93 -30.14 -3.36 -1.08
C LEU A 93 -30.10 -2.96 0.41
N MET A 94 -28.89 -2.79 0.95
CA MET A 94 -28.65 -2.40 2.34
C MET A 94 -27.77 -1.16 2.39
N THR A 95 -27.96 -0.35 3.42
CA THR A 95 -27.02 0.70 3.79
C THR A 95 -25.70 0.10 4.29
N GLU A 96 -24.67 0.90 4.43
CA GLU A 96 -23.38 0.41 4.98
C GLU A 96 -23.53 -0.10 6.42
N GLU A 97 -24.42 0.49 7.21
CA GLU A 97 -24.66 0.11 8.61
C GLU A 97 -25.45 -1.21 8.71
N GLU A 98 -26.49 -1.37 7.88
CA GLU A 98 -27.26 -2.60 7.79
C GLU A 98 -26.39 -3.78 7.32
N LEU A 99 -25.59 -3.56 6.28
CA LEU A 99 -24.65 -4.56 5.78
C LEU A 99 -23.64 -4.96 6.86
N LYS A 100 -23.12 -4.00 7.60
CA LYS A 100 -22.17 -4.25 8.71
C LYS A 100 -22.81 -5.10 9.82
N THR A 101 -24.07 -4.82 10.13
CA THR A 101 -24.83 -5.58 11.13
C THR A 101 -25.13 -6.99 10.63
N ALA A 102 -25.56 -7.14 9.38
CA ALA A 102 -25.85 -8.44 8.77
C ALA A 102 -24.61 -9.34 8.68
N ILE A 103 -23.44 -8.76 8.40
CA ILE A 103 -22.16 -9.48 8.38
C ILE A 103 -21.75 -9.89 9.80
N ALA A 104 -21.92 -8.99 10.79
CA ALA A 104 -21.54 -9.26 12.17
C ALA A 104 -22.40 -10.35 12.83
N SER A 105 -23.60 -10.61 12.30
CA SER A 105 -24.50 -11.67 12.78
C SER A 105 -24.29 -13.01 12.07
N ASP A 106 -23.33 -13.11 11.14
CA ASP A 106 -23.03 -14.27 10.28
C ASP A 106 -24.21 -14.75 9.42
N SER A 107 -25.41 -14.29 9.72
CA SER A 107 -26.68 -14.71 9.07
C SER A 107 -26.68 -14.46 7.56
N LEU A 108 -25.94 -13.45 7.10
CA LEU A 108 -25.82 -13.12 5.68
C LEU A 108 -25.10 -14.24 4.93
N TRP A 109 -24.00 -14.75 5.48
CA TRP A 109 -23.18 -15.75 4.80
C TRP A 109 -23.76 -17.16 4.93
N GLU A 110 -24.33 -17.52 6.06
CA GLU A 110 -25.00 -18.79 6.26
C GLU A 110 -26.12 -19.03 5.24
N ASN A 111 -26.85 -17.98 4.90
CA ASN A 111 -27.96 -18.07 3.95
C ASN A 111 -27.52 -17.99 2.47
N LEU A 112 -26.46 -17.23 2.17
CA LEU A 112 -26.05 -16.92 0.79
C LEU A 112 -24.88 -17.77 0.30
N VAL A 113 -24.01 -18.23 1.22
CA VAL A 113 -22.82 -19.03 0.90
C VAL A 113 -22.91 -20.34 1.66
N GLN A 114 -23.23 -21.41 0.97
CA GLN A 114 -23.26 -22.74 1.55
C GLN A 114 -21.81 -23.22 1.77
N LEU A 115 -21.26 -22.95 2.93
CA LEU A 115 -19.98 -23.50 3.37
C LEU A 115 -20.18 -24.86 4.03
N THR A 116 -19.24 -25.75 3.82
CA THR A 116 -19.26 -27.10 4.42
C THR A 116 -18.83 -27.13 5.86
N ASP A 117 -18.03 -26.14 6.26
CA ASP A 117 -17.45 -26.01 7.60
C ASP A 117 -17.97 -24.72 8.28
N ASN A 118 -17.60 -24.52 9.54
CA ASN A 118 -18.01 -23.34 10.31
C ASN A 118 -17.37 -22.06 9.74
N LEU A 119 -18.09 -20.95 9.73
CA LEU A 119 -17.58 -19.65 9.26
C LEU A 119 -16.31 -19.20 10.00
N ASP A 120 -16.20 -19.53 11.28
CA ASP A 120 -15.03 -19.22 12.10
C ASP A 120 -13.74 -19.90 11.64
N ASP A 121 -13.85 -20.97 10.83
CA ASP A 121 -12.72 -21.70 10.27
C ASP A 121 -12.16 -21.03 9.00
N TYR A 122 -12.77 -19.92 8.57
CA TYR A 122 -12.39 -19.20 7.34
C TYR A 122 -11.91 -17.78 7.63
N SER A 123 -10.92 -17.36 6.85
CA SER A 123 -10.64 -15.94 6.64
C SER A 123 -11.49 -15.45 5.49
N ILE A 124 -12.28 -14.40 5.74
CA ILE A 124 -13.30 -13.90 4.81
C ILE A 124 -12.97 -12.47 4.39
N PHE A 125 -13.05 -12.23 3.09
CA PHE A 125 -13.10 -10.91 2.48
C PHE A 125 -14.45 -10.73 1.78
N HIS A 126 -15.05 -9.57 1.89
CA HIS A 126 -16.25 -9.20 1.17
C HIS A 126 -16.19 -7.76 0.71
N GLN A 127 -16.83 -7.48 -0.42
CA GLN A 127 -16.98 -6.13 -0.93
C GLN A 127 -18.21 -6.03 -1.86
N VAL A 128 -19.00 -4.97 -1.69
CA VAL A 128 -20.07 -4.65 -2.64
C VAL A 128 -19.45 -4.27 -3.98
N ILE A 129 -19.84 -4.95 -5.04
CA ILE A 129 -19.33 -4.74 -6.40
C ILE A 129 -20.34 -4.04 -7.30
N ASN A 130 -21.63 -4.15 -6.98
CA ASN A 130 -22.70 -3.53 -7.74
C ASN A 130 -23.87 -3.15 -6.82
N ARG A 131 -24.57 -2.07 -7.14
CA ARG A 131 -25.82 -1.65 -6.48
C ARG A 131 -26.86 -1.33 -7.55
N ASP A 132 -27.95 -2.06 -7.55
CA ASP A 132 -29.11 -1.80 -8.40
C ASP A 132 -30.24 -1.18 -7.57
N GLU A 133 -30.31 0.15 -7.59
CA GLU A 133 -31.33 0.90 -6.85
C GLU A 133 -32.75 0.63 -7.40
N LYS A 134 -32.89 0.33 -8.71
CA LYS A 134 -34.19 0.04 -9.33
C LYS A 134 -34.68 -1.36 -8.97
N GLY A 135 -33.77 -2.32 -8.97
CA GLY A 135 -34.08 -3.70 -8.57
C GLY A 135 -34.09 -3.90 -7.06
N ASN A 136 -33.72 -2.89 -6.26
CA ASN A 136 -33.54 -2.97 -4.81
C ASN A 136 -32.64 -4.13 -4.40
N THR A 137 -31.55 -4.34 -5.14
CA THR A 137 -30.57 -5.40 -4.90
C THR A 137 -29.14 -4.87 -4.93
N MET A 138 -28.23 -5.64 -4.37
CA MET A 138 -26.79 -5.41 -4.50
C MET A 138 -26.06 -6.73 -4.64
N ASP A 139 -24.95 -6.69 -5.38
CA ASP A 139 -24.05 -7.82 -5.54
C ASP A 139 -22.84 -7.65 -4.64
N ILE A 140 -22.54 -8.70 -3.89
CA ILE A 140 -21.42 -8.74 -2.94
C ILE A 140 -20.45 -9.82 -3.39
N LEU A 141 -19.20 -9.42 -3.67
CA LEU A 141 -18.12 -10.37 -3.85
C LEU A 141 -17.73 -10.93 -2.46
N PHE A 142 -17.80 -12.23 -2.36
CA PHE A 142 -17.36 -12.99 -1.21
C PHE A 142 -16.16 -13.85 -1.59
N VAL A 143 -15.08 -13.73 -0.83
CA VAL A 143 -13.88 -14.53 -0.99
C VAL A 143 -13.48 -15.09 0.37
N ALA A 144 -13.33 -16.39 0.47
CA ALA A 144 -12.94 -17.04 1.71
C ALA A 144 -11.87 -18.11 1.47
N SER A 145 -11.03 -18.34 2.46
CA SER A 145 -10.08 -19.45 2.49
C SER A 145 -9.97 -19.99 3.90
N LYS A 146 -9.64 -21.28 4.03
CA LYS A 146 -9.44 -21.89 5.35
C LYS A 146 -8.39 -21.15 6.15
N LEU A 147 -8.72 -20.84 7.38
CA LEU A 147 -7.83 -20.09 8.28
C LEU A 147 -6.54 -20.87 8.57
N SER A 148 -6.58 -22.21 8.55
CA SER A 148 -5.39 -23.07 8.61
C SER A 148 -4.40 -22.79 7.50
N ASP A 149 -4.88 -22.69 6.26
CA ASP A 149 -4.06 -22.44 5.07
C ASP A 149 -3.47 -21.04 5.11
N ILE A 150 -4.30 -20.04 5.41
CA ILE A 150 -3.87 -18.65 5.58
C ILE A 150 -2.79 -18.53 6.65
N ASN A 151 -2.95 -19.22 7.79
CA ASN A 151 -1.97 -19.22 8.87
C ASN A 151 -0.66 -19.91 8.44
N SER A 152 -0.73 -20.99 7.66
CA SER A 152 0.44 -21.68 7.15
C SER A 152 1.23 -20.80 6.15
N TYR A 153 0.58 -20.16 5.20
CA TYR A 153 1.21 -19.18 4.32
C TYR A 153 1.80 -17.99 5.10
N THR A 154 1.07 -17.49 6.09
CA THR A 154 1.54 -16.41 6.98
C THR A 154 2.81 -16.83 7.73
N SER A 155 2.87 -18.08 8.20
CA SER A 155 4.02 -18.62 8.93
C SER A 155 5.25 -18.74 8.01
N ILE A 156 5.09 -19.24 6.78
CA ILE A 156 6.17 -19.30 5.79
C ILE A 156 6.81 -17.92 5.60
N ILE A 157 5.98 -16.88 5.40
CA ILE A 157 6.45 -15.51 5.19
C ILE A 157 7.14 -14.95 6.45
N LYS A 158 6.59 -15.18 7.62
CA LYS A 158 7.19 -14.71 8.89
C LYS A 158 8.50 -15.42 9.20
N ASN A 159 8.57 -16.74 8.98
CA ASN A 159 9.78 -17.52 9.22
C ASN A 159 10.93 -17.12 8.29
N SER A 160 10.63 -16.57 7.11
CA SER A 160 11.64 -15.99 6.21
C SER A 160 12.09 -14.58 6.58
N GLY A 161 11.55 -13.99 7.66
CA GLY A 161 11.88 -12.64 8.13
C GLY A 161 11.03 -11.51 7.51
N LEU A 162 10.04 -11.85 6.67
CA LEU A 162 9.12 -10.89 6.08
C LEU A 162 7.86 -10.70 6.93
N ASN A 163 7.22 -9.56 6.76
CA ASN A 163 5.93 -9.24 7.36
C ASN A 163 4.82 -9.36 6.30
N PRO A 164 3.93 -10.36 6.37
CA PRO A 164 2.81 -10.47 5.45
C PRO A 164 1.82 -9.33 5.69
N VAL A 165 1.54 -8.54 4.67
CA VAL A 165 0.60 -7.41 4.75
C VAL A 165 -0.61 -7.59 3.84
N ILE A 166 -0.48 -8.39 2.79
CA ILE A 166 -1.54 -8.73 1.84
C ILE A 166 -1.48 -10.22 1.55
N ILE A 167 -2.62 -10.90 1.68
CA ILE A 167 -2.84 -12.24 1.15
C ILE A 167 -3.98 -12.16 0.15
N ASP A 168 -3.62 -12.29 -1.11
CA ASP A 168 -4.53 -12.25 -2.27
C ASP A 168 -4.85 -13.67 -2.74
N VAL A 169 -5.65 -13.80 -3.78
CA VAL A 169 -5.84 -15.02 -4.56
C VAL A 169 -5.17 -14.84 -5.93
N LYS A 170 -4.49 -15.86 -6.46
CA LYS A 170 -3.70 -15.76 -7.70
C LYS A 170 -4.46 -15.14 -8.86
N CYS A 171 -5.70 -15.52 -9.10
CA CYS A 171 -6.51 -14.94 -10.18
C CYS A 171 -6.70 -13.42 -10.06
N PHE A 172 -6.80 -12.89 -8.85
CA PHE A 172 -6.95 -11.45 -8.63
C PHE A 172 -5.61 -10.71 -8.66
N ALA A 173 -4.53 -11.34 -8.21
CA ALA A 173 -3.19 -10.83 -8.42
C ALA A 173 -2.87 -10.71 -9.91
N LEU A 174 -3.19 -11.74 -10.69
CA LEU A 174 -3.06 -11.77 -12.14
C LEU A 174 -3.91 -10.69 -12.80
N LYS A 175 -5.17 -10.54 -12.39
CA LYS A 175 -6.04 -9.45 -12.87
C LYS A 175 -5.44 -8.07 -12.57
N SER A 176 -4.83 -7.90 -11.39
CA SER A 176 -4.15 -6.65 -11.05
C SER A 176 -3.00 -6.34 -12.01
N ALA A 177 -2.22 -7.36 -12.42
CA ALA A 177 -1.18 -7.19 -13.44
C ALA A 177 -1.79 -6.75 -14.78
N VAL A 178 -2.82 -7.44 -15.25
CA VAL A 178 -3.50 -7.10 -16.51
C VAL A 178 -4.00 -5.66 -16.52
N ASP A 179 -4.66 -5.22 -15.47
CA ASP A 179 -5.19 -3.86 -15.36
C ASP A 179 -4.08 -2.81 -15.40
N GLN A 180 -3.03 -3.01 -14.62
CA GLN A 180 -1.93 -2.05 -14.54
C GLN A 180 -1.15 -1.98 -15.85
N ILE A 181 -0.87 -3.12 -16.48
CA ILE A 181 -0.15 -3.15 -17.76
C ILE A 181 -0.99 -2.56 -18.88
N ASN A 182 -2.31 -2.81 -18.92
CA ASN A 182 -3.20 -2.16 -19.89
C ASN A 182 -3.20 -0.64 -19.72
N GLN A 183 -3.24 -0.16 -18.47
CA GLN A 183 -3.17 1.26 -18.15
C GLN A 183 -1.81 1.88 -18.57
N ILE A 184 -0.70 1.21 -18.27
CA ILE A 184 0.65 1.66 -18.62
C ILE A 184 0.83 1.69 -20.14
N SER A 185 0.35 0.66 -20.84
CA SER A 185 0.49 0.51 -22.30
C SER A 185 -0.54 1.33 -23.09
N GLN A 186 -1.44 2.06 -22.41
CA GLN A 186 -2.53 2.82 -23.02
C GLN A 186 -3.38 2.00 -24.02
N LYS A 187 -3.51 0.69 -23.76
CA LYS A 187 -4.35 -0.17 -24.58
C LYS A 187 -5.81 0.11 -24.28
N VAL A 188 -6.55 0.50 -25.31
CA VAL A 188 -8.00 0.64 -25.25
C VAL A 188 -8.61 -0.75 -25.39
N GLU A 189 -8.78 -1.45 -24.28
CA GLU A 189 -9.59 -2.67 -24.21
C GLU A 189 -10.96 -2.30 -23.62
N ASP A 190 -11.94 -3.20 -23.82
CA ASP A 190 -13.23 -3.02 -23.13
C ASP A 190 -12.98 -3.00 -21.63
N ALA A 191 -13.12 -1.83 -21.01
CA ALA A 191 -12.82 -1.63 -19.60
C ALA A 191 -13.68 -2.52 -18.68
N ASN A 192 -14.82 -2.98 -19.20
CA ASN A 192 -15.82 -3.74 -18.44
C ASN A 192 -15.69 -5.25 -18.63
N LEU A 193 -14.91 -5.70 -19.63
CA LEU A 193 -14.77 -7.14 -19.93
C LEU A 193 -13.30 -7.52 -20.06
N THR A 194 -12.81 -8.37 -19.17
CA THR A 194 -11.48 -8.96 -19.23
C THR A 194 -11.59 -10.48 -19.11
N ALA A 195 -10.98 -11.20 -20.04
CA ALA A 195 -10.90 -12.67 -19.97
C ALA A 195 -9.43 -13.10 -19.88
N VAL A 196 -9.13 -13.94 -18.92
CA VAL A 196 -7.79 -14.49 -18.66
C VAL A 196 -7.91 -16.00 -18.49
N LEU A 197 -7.09 -16.73 -19.23
CA LEU A 197 -6.95 -18.17 -19.11
C LEU A 197 -5.60 -18.49 -18.48
N GLU A 198 -5.60 -19.12 -17.33
CA GLU A 198 -4.41 -19.80 -16.82
C GLU A 198 -4.41 -21.23 -17.32
N PHE A 199 -3.36 -21.60 -18.04
CA PHE A 199 -3.15 -22.93 -18.57
C PHE A 199 -1.73 -23.37 -18.23
N GLY A 200 -1.60 -24.22 -17.22
CA GLY A 200 -0.31 -24.56 -16.69
C GLY A 200 -0.28 -25.87 -15.92
N LEU A 201 0.83 -26.06 -15.21
CA LEU A 201 1.06 -27.26 -14.40
C LEU A 201 0.37 -27.19 -13.05
N ASP A 202 0.28 -26.00 -12.46
CA ASP A 202 -0.19 -25.84 -11.09
C ASP A 202 -1.66 -25.43 -11.01
N GLU A 203 -2.09 -24.51 -11.88
CA GLU A 203 -3.46 -24.01 -11.88
C GLU A 203 -4.02 -23.92 -13.30
N ASN A 204 -5.30 -24.22 -13.43
CA ASN A 204 -6.01 -24.20 -14.70
C ASN A 204 -7.42 -23.66 -14.50
N TYR A 205 -7.68 -22.44 -14.95
CA TYR A 205 -8.99 -21.81 -14.88
C TYR A 205 -9.16 -20.74 -15.94
N LEU A 206 -10.41 -20.49 -16.31
CA LEU A 206 -10.80 -19.32 -17.07
C LEU A 206 -11.46 -18.31 -16.12
N MET A 207 -10.88 -17.13 -16.00
CA MET A 207 -11.49 -16.01 -15.31
C MET A 207 -12.04 -15.01 -16.32
N ILE A 208 -13.32 -14.70 -16.21
CA ILE A 208 -13.98 -13.63 -16.95
C ILE A 208 -14.43 -12.59 -15.92
N LEU A 209 -13.90 -11.39 -16.00
CA LEU A 209 -14.38 -10.27 -15.22
C LEU A 209 -15.28 -9.40 -16.11
N TYR A 210 -16.55 -9.30 -15.74
CA TYR A 210 -17.52 -8.47 -16.42
C TYR A 210 -18.26 -7.57 -15.43
N ASP A 211 -18.22 -6.26 -15.66
CA ASP A 211 -18.80 -5.23 -14.77
C ASP A 211 -18.42 -5.44 -13.28
N ASN A 212 -17.13 -5.68 -13.00
CA ASN A 212 -16.57 -6.01 -11.68
C ASN A 212 -17.02 -7.36 -11.11
N ASN A 213 -17.81 -8.14 -11.81
CA ASN A 213 -18.21 -9.47 -11.39
C ASN A 213 -17.20 -10.52 -11.89
N PRO A 214 -16.41 -11.16 -11.02
CA PRO A 214 -15.50 -12.23 -11.41
C PRO A 214 -16.25 -13.55 -11.57
N ILE A 215 -16.18 -14.12 -12.75
CA ILE A 215 -16.70 -15.43 -13.08
C ILE A 215 -15.48 -16.33 -13.31
N ILE A 216 -15.28 -17.28 -12.41
CA ILE A 216 -14.14 -18.18 -12.44
C ILE A 216 -14.66 -19.58 -12.72
N THR A 217 -14.15 -20.19 -13.77
CA THR A 217 -14.44 -21.57 -14.14
C THR A 217 -13.18 -22.38 -14.07
N ASP A 218 -13.12 -23.31 -13.14
CA ASP A 218 -12.02 -24.26 -13.04
C ASP A 218 -12.01 -25.16 -14.25
N ILE A 219 -10.84 -25.38 -14.84
CA ILE A 219 -10.64 -26.29 -15.96
C ILE A 219 -9.92 -27.52 -15.42
N PHE A 220 -10.61 -28.63 -15.47
CA PHE A 220 -10.12 -29.84 -14.84
C PHE A 220 -9.03 -30.53 -15.67
N LEU A 221 -7.86 -30.72 -15.05
CA LEU A 221 -6.80 -31.60 -15.51
C LEU A 221 -6.70 -32.83 -14.59
N ARG A 222 -6.59 -33.99 -15.19
CA ARG A 222 -6.35 -35.25 -14.44
C ARG A 222 -4.91 -35.31 -14.01
N GLY A 223 -4.58 -36.04 -12.95
CA GLY A 223 -3.20 -36.22 -12.49
C GLY A 223 -2.26 -36.76 -13.57
N GLN A 224 -2.76 -37.65 -14.44
CA GLN A 224 -2.01 -38.16 -15.59
C GLN A 224 -1.76 -37.10 -16.67
N ASP A 225 -2.65 -36.14 -16.84
CA ASP A 225 -2.54 -35.08 -17.84
C ASP A 225 -1.34 -34.17 -17.55
N ARG A 226 -1.02 -33.93 -16.26
CA ARG A 226 0.19 -33.18 -15.85
C ARG A 226 1.47 -33.86 -16.34
N GLN A 227 1.54 -35.17 -16.21
CA GLN A 227 2.70 -35.94 -16.70
C GLN A 227 2.83 -35.86 -18.23
N ILE A 228 1.70 -35.89 -18.95
CA ILE A 228 1.67 -35.71 -20.40
C ILE A 228 2.22 -34.32 -20.80
N LEU A 229 1.81 -33.27 -20.09
CA LEU A 229 2.30 -31.91 -20.35
C LEU A 229 3.81 -31.77 -20.09
N LEU A 230 4.33 -32.43 -19.05
CA LEU A 230 5.74 -32.35 -18.64
C LEU A 230 6.67 -33.18 -19.50
N ALA A 231 6.34 -34.44 -19.75
CA ALA A 231 7.29 -35.43 -20.15
C ALA A 231 6.91 -36.23 -21.42
N SER A 232 5.67 -36.13 -21.92
CA SER A 232 5.32 -36.89 -23.12
C SER A 232 5.99 -36.30 -24.36
N GLU A 233 6.67 -37.16 -25.14
CA GLU A 233 7.15 -36.81 -26.47
C GLU A 233 6.08 -37.07 -27.55
N ASN A 234 4.96 -37.70 -27.17
CA ASN A 234 3.88 -38.04 -28.08
C ASN A 234 2.99 -36.80 -28.32
N GLN A 235 3.10 -36.23 -29.51
CA GLN A 235 2.36 -35.07 -29.93
C GLN A 235 0.86 -35.32 -30.00
N GLU A 236 0.39 -36.51 -30.35
CA GLU A 236 -1.02 -36.86 -30.44
C GLU A 236 -1.68 -36.87 -29.05
N GLU A 237 -0.98 -37.38 -28.02
CA GLU A 237 -1.47 -37.36 -26.65
C GLU A 237 -1.61 -35.93 -26.13
N LYS A 238 -0.60 -35.09 -26.40
CA LYS A 238 -0.62 -33.67 -26.05
C LYS A 238 -1.81 -32.95 -26.70
N GLU A 239 -1.99 -33.14 -27.99
CA GLU A 239 -3.11 -32.54 -28.72
C GLU A 239 -4.47 -33.05 -28.23
N ALA A 240 -4.61 -34.33 -27.93
CA ALA A 240 -5.85 -34.90 -27.41
C ALA A 240 -6.18 -34.29 -26.02
N LEU A 241 -5.16 -34.12 -25.16
CA LEU A 241 -5.32 -33.44 -23.87
C LEU A 241 -5.78 -32.00 -24.07
N VAL A 242 -5.07 -31.24 -24.91
CA VAL A 242 -5.40 -29.84 -25.19
C VAL A 242 -6.80 -29.69 -25.76
N ARG A 243 -7.24 -30.59 -26.64
CA ARG A 243 -8.61 -30.59 -27.18
C ARG A 243 -9.67 -30.78 -26.08
N ARG A 244 -9.42 -31.67 -25.09
CA ARG A 244 -10.32 -31.81 -23.92
C ARG A 244 -10.36 -30.55 -23.10
N PHE A 245 -9.21 -29.90 -22.87
CA PHE A 245 -9.12 -28.65 -22.18
C PHE A 245 -9.89 -27.55 -22.92
N ILE A 246 -9.68 -27.42 -24.22
CA ILE A 246 -10.38 -26.45 -25.07
C ILE A 246 -11.90 -26.64 -25.01
N THR A 247 -12.40 -27.88 -24.95
CA THR A 247 -13.83 -28.14 -24.82
C THR A 247 -14.43 -27.51 -23.59
N GLN A 248 -13.71 -27.59 -22.43
CA GLN A 248 -14.16 -26.95 -21.20
C GLN A 248 -14.09 -25.41 -21.30
N VAL A 249 -13.00 -24.87 -21.87
CA VAL A 249 -12.88 -23.42 -22.10
C VAL A 249 -13.99 -22.91 -23.02
N LYS A 250 -14.27 -23.63 -24.09
CA LYS A 250 -15.34 -23.29 -25.04
C LYS A 250 -16.71 -23.28 -24.37
N GLN A 251 -16.98 -24.26 -23.52
CA GLN A 251 -18.23 -24.31 -22.76
C GLN A 251 -18.36 -23.11 -21.82
N ALA A 252 -17.29 -22.78 -21.05
CA ALA A 252 -17.30 -21.65 -20.14
C ALA A 252 -17.50 -20.31 -20.87
N VAL A 253 -16.88 -20.14 -22.04
CA VAL A 253 -17.09 -18.96 -22.90
C VAL A 253 -18.55 -18.89 -23.40
N GLN A 254 -19.09 -20.00 -23.87
CA GLN A 254 -20.46 -20.05 -24.34
C GLN A 254 -21.48 -19.75 -23.25
N ASP A 255 -21.30 -20.34 -22.05
CA ASP A 255 -22.18 -20.10 -20.92
C ASP A 255 -22.18 -18.61 -20.50
N PHE A 256 -21.03 -18.00 -20.55
CA PHE A 256 -20.88 -16.55 -20.31
C PHE A 256 -21.59 -15.74 -21.39
N GLU A 257 -21.33 -16.03 -22.69
CA GLU A 257 -21.90 -15.28 -23.82
C GLU A 257 -23.43 -15.37 -23.86
N VAL A 258 -24.00 -16.55 -23.54
CA VAL A 258 -25.44 -16.75 -23.45
C VAL A 258 -26.02 -15.98 -22.26
N LYS A 259 -25.36 -16.05 -21.09
CA LYS A 259 -25.90 -15.42 -19.86
C LYS A 259 -25.87 -13.91 -19.90
N TYR A 260 -24.83 -13.33 -20.47
CA TYR A 260 -24.59 -11.88 -20.40
C TYR A 260 -24.79 -11.17 -21.74
N GLU A 261 -25.09 -11.89 -22.81
CA GLU A 261 -25.26 -11.37 -24.18
C GLU A 261 -24.04 -10.57 -24.67
N LYS A 262 -22.85 -10.95 -24.19
CA LYS A 262 -21.56 -10.31 -24.50
C LYS A 262 -20.62 -11.33 -25.11
N ARG A 263 -19.92 -10.93 -26.18
CA ARG A 263 -18.95 -11.80 -26.85
C ARG A 263 -17.55 -11.59 -26.32
N ILE A 264 -16.85 -12.68 -26.05
CA ILE A 264 -15.43 -12.70 -25.72
C ILE A 264 -14.64 -12.78 -27.02
N ARG A 265 -13.90 -11.72 -27.32
CA ARG A 265 -13.07 -11.65 -28.54
C ARG A 265 -11.61 -12.01 -28.29
N ASN A 266 -11.09 -11.70 -27.12
CA ASN A 266 -9.70 -11.92 -26.75
C ASN A 266 -9.60 -12.51 -25.35
N ILE A 267 -8.77 -13.53 -25.22
CA ILE A 267 -8.39 -14.15 -23.95
C ILE A 267 -6.88 -13.98 -23.79
N LYS A 268 -6.48 -13.35 -22.70
CA LYS A 268 -5.08 -13.29 -22.29
C LYS A 268 -4.70 -14.63 -21.68
N VAL A 269 -3.61 -15.21 -22.12
CA VAL A 269 -3.14 -16.51 -21.62
C VAL A 269 -1.96 -16.30 -20.71
N VAL A 270 -1.99 -16.97 -19.58
CA VAL A 270 -0.90 -17.11 -18.63
C VAL A 270 -0.53 -18.57 -18.51
N SER A 271 0.76 -18.90 -18.62
CA SER A 271 1.21 -20.29 -18.60
C SER A 271 2.66 -20.40 -18.14
N ASP A 272 2.95 -21.41 -17.35
CA ASP A 272 4.30 -21.83 -16.97
C ASP A 272 4.90 -22.92 -17.92
N LEU A 273 4.15 -23.33 -18.94
CA LEU A 273 4.60 -24.31 -19.92
C LEU A 273 5.62 -23.72 -20.88
N LYS A 274 6.74 -24.42 -21.10
CA LYS A 274 7.82 -23.99 -22.00
C LYS A 274 7.36 -23.83 -23.45
N ASN A 275 6.54 -24.77 -23.95
CA ASN A 275 6.08 -24.81 -25.34
C ASN A 275 4.63 -24.35 -25.44
N VAL A 276 4.22 -23.37 -24.65
CA VAL A 276 2.83 -22.91 -24.59
C VAL A 276 2.30 -22.45 -25.96
N GLU A 277 3.15 -21.90 -26.82
CA GLU A 277 2.74 -21.38 -28.12
C GLU A 277 2.26 -22.49 -29.06
N ASP A 278 2.84 -23.68 -28.98
CA ASP A 278 2.37 -24.88 -29.72
C ASP A 278 0.94 -25.22 -29.31
N PHE A 279 0.66 -25.20 -28.00
CA PHE A 279 -0.69 -25.44 -27.49
C PHE A 279 -1.66 -24.33 -27.92
N LEU A 280 -1.23 -23.06 -27.88
CA LEU A 280 -2.06 -21.93 -28.30
C LEU A 280 -2.44 -22.00 -29.79
N SER A 281 -1.59 -22.61 -30.62
CA SER A 281 -1.92 -22.83 -32.01
C SER A 281 -3.16 -23.74 -32.17
N VAL A 282 -3.31 -24.73 -31.28
CA VAL A 282 -4.48 -25.63 -31.25
C VAL A 282 -5.72 -24.88 -30.75
N PHE A 283 -5.58 -24.02 -29.75
CA PHE A 283 -6.69 -23.16 -29.28
C PHE A 283 -7.22 -22.25 -30.39
N ARG A 284 -6.32 -21.55 -31.10
CA ARG A 284 -6.69 -20.63 -32.19
C ARG A 284 -7.38 -21.35 -33.35
N LYS A 285 -6.96 -22.57 -33.68
CA LYS A 285 -7.60 -23.39 -34.68
C LYS A 285 -9.00 -23.88 -34.27
N SER A 286 -9.18 -24.16 -32.98
CA SER A 286 -10.43 -24.71 -32.45
C SER A 286 -11.47 -23.64 -32.08
N MET A 287 -11.06 -22.40 -31.82
CA MET A 287 -11.89 -21.27 -31.41
C MET A 287 -11.56 -20.05 -32.28
N VAL A 288 -11.85 -20.13 -33.58
CA VAL A 288 -11.42 -19.13 -34.58
C VAL A 288 -11.93 -17.71 -34.35
N ASN A 289 -12.99 -17.54 -33.59
CA ASN A 289 -13.57 -16.23 -33.27
C ASN A 289 -12.97 -15.59 -31.98
N VAL A 290 -12.06 -16.29 -31.30
CA VAL A 290 -11.44 -15.84 -30.04
C VAL A 290 -9.94 -15.78 -30.22
N GLY A 291 -9.35 -14.62 -29.98
CA GLY A 291 -7.89 -14.46 -29.94
C GLY A 291 -7.32 -15.00 -28.63
N PHE A 292 -6.30 -15.83 -28.70
CA PHE A 292 -5.52 -16.30 -27.55
C PHE A 292 -4.12 -15.75 -27.66
N ASN A 293 -3.75 -14.86 -26.73
CA ASN A 293 -2.46 -14.19 -26.73
C ASN A 293 -1.79 -14.32 -25.37
N LEU A 294 -0.50 -14.69 -25.40
CA LEU A 294 0.31 -14.65 -24.17
C LEU A 294 0.31 -13.24 -23.61
N PHE A 295 0.05 -13.15 -22.32
CA PHE A 295 0.12 -11.89 -21.61
C PHE A 295 1.57 -11.60 -21.20
N ASP A 296 2.07 -10.43 -21.52
CA ASP A 296 3.38 -9.96 -21.06
C ASP A 296 3.19 -9.00 -19.87
N PRO A 297 3.47 -9.48 -18.63
CA PRO A 297 3.21 -8.71 -17.42
C PRO A 297 4.20 -7.57 -17.17
N ILE A 298 5.25 -7.45 -17.97
CA ILE A 298 6.26 -6.39 -17.83
C ILE A 298 6.23 -5.39 -18.99
N GLN A 299 5.26 -5.50 -19.88
CA GLN A 299 5.12 -4.60 -21.03
C GLN A 299 4.96 -3.15 -20.57
N GLY A 300 5.86 -2.26 -21.02
CA GLY A 300 5.82 -0.83 -20.68
C GLY A 300 6.43 -0.48 -19.31
N LEU A 301 6.93 -1.44 -18.56
CA LEU A 301 7.74 -1.18 -17.38
C LEU A 301 9.16 -0.78 -17.76
N ASN A 302 9.72 0.14 -17.01
CA ASN A 302 11.15 0.43 -17.11
C ASN A 302 11.93 -0.66 -16.36
N ILE A 303 12.82 -1.36 -17.07
CA ILE A 303 13.58 -2.49 -16.52
C ILE A 303 15.05 -2.07 -16.41
N PRO A 304 15.60 -1.95 -15.18
CA PRO A 304 17.01 -1.70 -14.96
C PRO A 304 17.90 -2.77 -15.61
N HIS A 305 19.10 -2.38 -16.07
CA HIS A 305 20.03 -3.28 -16.76
C HIS A 305 20.30 -4.60 -16.00
N GLN A 306 20.38 -4.53 -14.68
CA GLN A 306 20.62 -5.69 -13.82
C GLN A 306 19.53 -6.76 -13.90
N ASN A 307 18.30 -6.42 -14.30
CA ASN A 307 17.17 -7.34 -14.42
C ASN A 307 16.87 -7.76 -15.86
N GLN A 308 17.52 -7.15 -16.86
CA GLN A 308 17.20 -7.39 -18.27
C GLN A 308 17.53 -8.81 -18.70
N GLU A 309 18.68 -9.34 -18.28
CA GLU A 309 19.12 -10.68 -18.66
C GLU A 309 18.18 -11.76 -18.10
N SER A 310 17.78 -11.64 -16.83
CA SER A 310 16.88 -12.61 -16.19
C SER A 310 15.44 -12.55 -16.73
N LEU A 311 15.07 -11.48 -17.41
CA LEU A 311 13.76 -11.28 -18.02
C LEU A 311 13.73 -11.50 -19.53
N ASN A 312 14.87 -11.88 -20.14
CA ASN A 312 14.94 -12.23 -21.55
C ASN A 312 14.45 -13.67 -21.78
N LEU A 313 13.15 -13.87 -21.56
CA LEU A 313 12.47 -15.16 -21.68
C LEU A 313 11.45 -15.08 -22.81
N GLU A 314 11.29 -16.18 -23.56
CA GLU A 314 10.26 -16.28 -24.60
C GLU A 314 8.84 -16.18 -24.01
N ASN A 315 8.63 -16.88 -22.92
CA ASN A 315 7.37 -16.80 -22.17
C ASN A 315 7.60 -16.14 -20.81
N ARG A 316 7.03 -14.97 -20.61
CA ARG A 316 7.04 -14.22 -19.34
C ARG A 316 5.69 -14.22 -18.66
N SER A 317 4.66 -14.82 -19.29
CA SER A 317 3.28 -14.73 -18.80
C SER A 317 3.11 -15.30 -17.38
N TYR A 318 3.87 -16.35 -17.04
CA TYR A 318 3.83 -16.99 -15.71
C TYR A 318 4.30 -16.06 -14.58
N LEU A 319 4.92 -14.92 -14.88
CA LEU A 319 5.30 -13.90 -13.91
C LEU A 319 4.14 -12.97 -13.53
N SER A 320 2.97 -13.14 -14.14
CA SER A 320 1.82 -12.24 -13.95
C SER A 320 1.37 -12.13 -12.51
N SER A 321 1.38 -13.22 -11.75
CA SER A 321 1.00 -13.24 -10.33
C SER A 321 1.94 -12.38 -9.49
N VAL A 322 3.26 -12.60 -9.58
CA VAL A 322 4.24 -11.85 -8.80
C VAL A 322 4.28 -10.36 -9.16
N ILE A 323 4.12 -10.04 -10.45
CA ILE A 323 4.04 -8.64 -10.91
C ILE A 323 2.76 -7.98 -10.40
N GLY A 324 1.62 -8.67 -10.47
CA GLY A 324 0.36 -8.16 -9.91
C GLY A 324 0.44 -7.91 -8.41
N LEU A 325 1.11 -8.79 -7.66
CA LEU A 325 1.37 -8.61 -6.23
C LEU A 325 2.29 -7.41 -5.95
N ALA A 326 3.31 -7.20 -6.79
CA ALA A 326 4.22 -6.06 -6.65
C ALA A 326 3.52 -4.70 -6.90
N PHE A 327 2.45 -4.66 -7.68
CA PHE A 327 1.61 -3.47 -7.85
C PHE A 327 0.68 -3.21 -6.66
N ARG A 328 0.50 -4.16 -5.75
CA ARG A 328 -0.40 -3.99 -4.60
C ARG A 328 0.10 -2.89 -3.67
N LYS A 329 -0.83 -2.10 -3.18
CA LYS A 329 -0.57 -1.06 -2.18
C LYS A 329 -1.47 -1.30 -0.96
N LEU A 330 -0.91 -1.10 0.22
CA LEU A 330 -1.71 -1.17 1.43
C LEU A 330 -2.58 0.08 1.55
N ASP A 331 -3.90 -0.08 1.48
CA ASP A 331 -4.83 1.01 1.68
C ASP A 331 -5.02 1.30 3.18
N VAL A 332 -4.10 2.10 3.72
CA VAL A 332 -4.12 2.48 5.15
C VAL A 332 -5.29 3.42 5.45
N PHE A 333 -5.74 4.22 4.49
CA PHE A 333 -6.73 5.29 4.71
C PHE A 333 -8.11 4.99 4.11
N GLY A 334 -8.28 3.88 3.39
CA GLY A 334 -9.56 3.50 2.78
C GLY A 334 -9.91 4.29 1.52
N TYR A 335 -8.92 4.86 0.84
CA TYR A 335 -9.12 5.62 -0.41
C TYR A 335 -9.56 4.72 -1.58
N TYR A 336 -9.24 3.42 -1.51
CA TYR A 336 -9.56 2.46 -2.57
C TYR A 336 -10.97 1.87 -2.49
N LYS A 337 -11.83 2.33 -1.60
CA LYS A 337 -13.23 1.87 -1.52
C LYS A 337 -14.01 2.07 -2.82
N PHE A 338 -13.57 2.99 -3.66
CA PHE A 338 -14.18 3.33 -4.95
C PHE A 338 -13.42 2.77 -6.17
N VAL A 339 -12.27 2.12 -5.96
CA VAL A 339 -11.49 1.49 -7.03
C VAL A 339 -11.82 0.00 -7.00
N THR A 340 -12.17 -0.55 -8.13
CA THR A 340 -12.67 -1.93 -8.38
C THR A 340 -12.40 -2.94 -7.24
N ALA A 341 -13.44 -3.65 -6.82
CA ALA A 341 -13.44 -4.61 -5.70
C ALA A 341 -12.25 -5.58 -5.72
N VAL A 342 -11.89 -6.03 -6.90
CA VAL A 342 -10.81 -6.98 -7.17
C VAL A 342 -9.43 -6.49 -6.71
N LYS A 343 -9.19 -5.18 -6.65
CA LYS A 343 -7.89 -4.61 -6.22
C LYS A 343 -7.70 -4.57 -4.71
N ASN A 344 -8.74 -4.85 -3.93
CA ASN A 344 -8.69 -4.69 -2.47
C ASN A 344 -8.70 -6.00 -1.69
N ILE A 345 -8.70 -7.14 -2.39
CA ILE A 345 -8.78 -8.45 -1.74
C ILE A 345 -7.58 -8.63 -0.82
N ASN A 346 -7.87 -8.96 0.42
CA ASN A 346 -6.87 -9.28 1.42
C ASN A 346 -7.48 -10.22 2.47
N LEU A 347 -7.06 -11.45 2.44
CA LEU A 347 -7.49 -12.52 3.34
C LEU A 347 -6.69 -12.57 4.64
N LEU A 348 -5.80 -11.60 4.89
CA LEU A 348 -5.01 -11.59 6.12
C LEU A 348 -5.92 -11.35 7.34
N PRO A 349 -5.91 -12.25 8.35
CA PRO A 349 -6.66 -12.07 9.59
C PRO A 349 -6.21 -10.80 10.33
N ASN A 350 -7.12 -10.18 11.11
CA ASN A 350 -6.83 -8.97 11.91
C ASN A 350 -6.33 -7.74 11.15
N ARG A 351 -6.58 -7.67 9.84
CA ARG A 351 -6.21 -6.52 9.01
C ARG A 351 -6.69 -5.17 9.56
N ALA A 352 -7.88 -5.15 10.21
CA ALA A 352 -8.41 -3.94 10.83
C ALA A 352 -7.52 -3.41 11.96
N GLY A 353 -6.94 -4.30 12.78
CA GLY A 353 -5.98 -3.96 13.82
C GLY A 353 -4.68 -3.39 13.24
N MET A 354 -4.14 -4.02 12.20
CA MET A 354 -2.92 -3.54 11.52
C MET A 354 -3.15 -2.18 10.84
N ILE A 355 -4.28 -1.99 10.17
CA ILE A 355 -4.66 -0.71 9.56
C ILE A 355 -4.77 0.36 10.64
N LYS A 356 -5.39 0.04 11.80
CA LYS A 356 -5.51 0.96 12.93
C LYS A 356 -4.15 1.35 13.51
N GLN A 357 -3.24 0.38 13.70
CA GLN A 357 -1.88 0.66 14.16
C GLN A 357 -1.09 1.51 13.17
N LYS A 358 -1.19 1.24 11.87
CA LYS A 358 -0.52 2.03 10.84
C LYS A 358 -1.12 3.43 10.73
N LYS A 359 -2.44 3.60 10.84
CA LYS A 359 -3.09 4.91 10.94
C LYS A 359 -2.57 5.70 12.14
N MET A 360 -2.48 5.07 13.32
CA MET A 360 -1.94 5.73 14.51
C MET A 360 -0.47 6.14 14.34
N LYS A 361 0.37 5.28 13.76
CA LYS A 361 1.78 5.61 13.47
C LYS A 361 1.91 6.75 12.45
N ALA A 362 1.09 6.76 11.40
CA ALA A 362 1.08 7.84 10.42
C ALA A 362 0.60 9.17 11.05
N PHE A 363 -0.47 9.11 11.85
CA PHE A 363 -0.99 10.27 12.56
C PHE A 363 0.00 10.82 13.59
N SER A 364 0.70 9.95 14.34
CA SER A 364 1.73 10.38 15.30
C SER A 364 2.91 11.07 14.62
N LYS A 365 3.36 10.58 13.46
CA LYS A 365 4.41 11.23 12.67
C LYS A 365 3.98 12.60 12.14
N PHE A 366 2.71 12.74 11.75
CA PHE A 366 2.16 14.01 11.26
C PHE A 366 1.96 14.99 12.41
N ALA A 367 1.40 14.53 13.53
CA ALA A 367 1.22 15.31 14.75
C ALA A 367 2.56 15.82 15.30
N PHE A 368 3.59 14.98 15.31
CA PHE A 368 4.93 15.37 15.72
C PHE A 368 5.51 16.50 14.86
N LYS A 369 5.37 16.42 13.54
CA LYS A 369 5.80 17.48 12.62
C LYS A 369 5.00 18.77 12.81
N GLY A 370 3.70 18.65 13.05
CA GLY A 370 2.81 19.79 13.34
C GLY A 370 3.18 20.49 14.65
N VAL A 371 3.41 19.72 15.72
CA VAL A 371 3.85 20.25 17.02
C VAL A 371 5.25 20.89 16.91
N ALA A 372 6.19 20.23 16.24
CA ALA A 372 7.52 20.79 16.02
C ALA A 372 7.47 22.12 15.23
N GLY A 373 6.63 22.19 14.19
CA GLY A 373 6.40 23.42 13.43
C GLY A 373 5.75 24.54 14.27
N ALA A 374 4.75 24.20 15.11
CA ALA A 374 4.11 25.16 16.02
C ALA A 374 5.07 25.69 17.06
N VAL A 375 5.93 24.83 17.65
CA VAL A 375 6.95 25.23 18.59
C VAL A 375 7.97 26.16 17.92
N LEU A 376 8.42 25.82 16.71
CA LEU A 376 9.36 26.66 15.95
C LEU A 376 8.73 28.04 15.63
N ALA A 377 7.47 28.08 15.22
CA ALA A 377 6.76 29.32 14.95
C ALA A 377 6.59 30.17 16.23
N LEU A 378 6.30 29.55 17.36
CA LEU A 378 6.20 30.23 18.65
C LEU A 378 7.57 30.82 19.06
N TYR A 379 8.66 30.07 18.87
CA TYR A 379 10.02 30.54 19.13
C TYR A 379 10.41 31.73 18.23
N THR A 380 10.05 31.70 16.95
CA THR A 380 10.35 32.81 16.02
C THR A 380 9.58 34.06 16.38
N VAL A 381 8.32 33.94 16.81
CA VAL A 381 7.51 35.08 17.28
C VAL A 381 8.08 35.66 18.58
N LEU A 382 8.42 34.81 19.54
CA LEU A 382 9.01 35.25 20.80
C LEU A 382 10.38 35.92 20.58
N PHE A 383 11.20 35.37 19.69
CA PHE A 383 12.48 35.96 19.32
C PHE A 383 12.29 37.33 18.64
N GLY A 384 11.37 37.43 17.73
CA GLY A 384 11.03 38.72 17.07
C GLY A 384 10.53 39.78 18.06
N LEU A 385 9.65 39.39 18.99
CA LEU A 385 9.18 40.28 20.03
C LEU A 385 10.31 40.71 20.97
N SER A 386 11.21 39.81 21.38
CA SER A 386 12.37 40.13 22.19
C SER A 386 13.34 41.07 21.47
N PHE A 387 13.57 40.81 20.18
CA PHE A 387 14.43 41.67 19.36
C PHE A 387 13.82 43.09 19.20
N TRP A 388 12.49 43.16 18.97
CA TRP A 388 11.76 44.44 18.88
C TRP A 388 11.80 45.20 20.22
N GLN A 389 11.65 44.50 21.35
CA GLN A 389 11.81 45.11 22.70
C GLN A 389 13.20 45.67 22.92
N ILE A 390 14.25 44.89 22.60
CA ILE A 390 15.64 45.34 22.74
C ILE A 390 15.91 46.58 21.89
N TYR A 391 15.41 46.56 20.63
CA TYR A 391 15.55 47.70 19.73
C TYR A 391 14.85 48.94 20.28
N PHE A 392 13.62 48.80 20.77
CA PHE A 392 12.80 49.88 21.34
C PHE A 392 13.42 50.45 22.64
N TYR A 393 14.00 49.57 23.49
CA TYR A 393 14.66 50.03 24.71
C TYR A 393 16.01 50.67 24.42
N ASN A 394 16.76 50.16 23.44
CA ASN A 394 18.00 50.84 23.00
C ASN A 394 17.74 52.25 22.45
N SER A 395 16.71 52.42 21.67
CA SER A 395 16.32 53.71 21.16
C SER A 395 15.95 54.69 22.30
N LYS A 396 15.19 54.21 23.30
CA LYS A 396 14.90 55.01 24.49
C LYS A 396 16.12 55.31 25.37
N LEU A 397 17.09 54.38 25.44
CA LEU A 397 18.34 54.61 26.15
C LEU A 397 19.17 55.69 25.50
N VAL A 398 19.17 55.76 24.19
CA VAL A 398 19.88 56.82 23.44
C VAL A 398 19.23 58.17 23.73
N ASP A 399 17.89 58.29 23.72
CA ASP A 399 17.16 59.47 24.03
C ASP A 399 17.38 59.92 25.51
N TYR A 400 17.39 58.92 26.42
CA TYR A 400 17.65 59.18 27.81
C TYR A 400 19.07 59.67 28.08
N ASN A 401 20.04 59.10 27.39
CA ASN A 401 21.43 59.56 27.47
C ASN A 401 21.61 60.96 26.91
N ASN A 402 20.90 61.31 25.85
CA ASN A 402 20.91 62.65 25.30
C ASN A 402 20.34 63.67 26.33
N VAL A 403 19.17 63.33 26.96
CA VAL A 403 18.57 64.16 27.99
C VAL A 403 19.50 64.28 29.24
N VAL A 404 20.13 63.20 29.64
CA VAL A 404 21.08 63.17 30.74
C VAL A 404 22.32 64.05 30.44
N ASN A 405 22.82 63.98 29.21
CA ASN A 405 23.92 64.82 28.78
C ASN A 405 23.55 66.30 28.68
N GLU A 406 22.37 66.62 28.16
CA GLU A 406 21.83 68.00 28.21
C GLU A 406 21.70 68.50 29.65
N HIS A 407 21.14 67.66 30.55
CA HIS A 407 21.06 68.01 31.97
C HIS A 407 22.43 68.16 32.66
N LYS A 408 23.44 67.31 32.30
CA LYS A 408 24.81 67.48 32.75
C LYS A 408 25.43 68.79 32.30
N ILE A 409 25.21 69.16 31.03
CA ILE A 409 25.69 70.43 30.47
C ILE A 409 24.98 71.61 31.16
N LYS A 410 23.66 71.55 31.30
CA LYS A 410 22.87 72.60 32.02
C LYS A 410 23.27 72.68 33.50
N THR A 411 23.55 71.52 34.13
CA THR A 411 24.01 71.50 35.55
C THR A 411 25.41 71.99 35.69
N ALA A 412 26.29 71.74 34.73
CA ALA A 412 27.63 72.31 34.68
C ALA A 412 27.62 73.86 34.52
N GLN A 413 26.72 74.34 33.66
CA GLN A 413 26.47 75.76 33.45
C GLN A 413 25.86 76.40 34.70
N LYS A 414 24.90 75.75 35.36
CA LYS A 414 24.34 76.21 36.65
C LYS A 414 25.35 76.15 37.76
N LYS A 415 26.30 75.17 37.84
CA LYS A 415 27.37 75.10 38.79
C LYS A 415 28.41 76.23 38.59
N LYS A 416 28.65 76.63 37.36
CA LYS A 416 29.47 77.82 37.06
C LYS A 416 28.78 79.11 37.53
N ALA A 417 27.48 79.24 37.23
CA ALA A 417 26.69 80.40 37.67
C ALA A 417 26.48 80.48 39.19
N SER A 418 26.33 79.28 39.84
CA SER A 418 26.20 79.25 41.31
C SER A 418 27.48 79.41 42.10
N LYS A 419 28.62 79.14 41.45
CA LYS A 419 29.95 79.53 42.04
C LYS A 419 30.17 81.02 42.06
N GLU A 420 29.51 81.72 41.20
CA GLU A 420 29.55 83.18 41.14
C GLU A 420 28.53 83.86 42.12
N LEU A 421 27.50 83.15 42.58
CA LEU A 421 26.43 83.71 43.39
C LEU A 421 26.38 83.19 44.87
N GLY A 422 27.35 82.48 45.38
CA GLY A 422 27.47 82.11 46.78
C GLY A 422 26.21 81.45 47.37
N VAL A 423 25.58 80.54 46.70
CA VAL A 423 24.28 79.98 47.17
C VAL A 423 24.42 78.47 47.46
N MET A 424 24.57 78.15 48.69
CA MET A 424 24.76 76.80 49.24
C MET A 424 23.41 76.08 49.58
N SER A 425 22.20 76.49 49.11
CA SER A 425 20.96 75.96 49.62
C SER A 425 20.17 75.02 48.62
N LYS A 426 20.66 74.68 47.43
CA LYS A 426 19.92 73.90 46.50
C LYS A 426 20.36 72.44 46.30
N THR A 427 21.40 72.00 46.99
CA THR A 427 21.90 70.61 46.81
C THR A 427 21.03 69.52 47.50
N LEU A 428 20.13 69.92 48.42
CA LEU A 428 19.28 68.96 49.13
C LEU A 428 18.03 68.55 48.37
N GLN A 429 17.57 69.30 47.35
CA GLN A 429 16.40 68.93 46.56
C GLN A 429 16.65 67.93 45.42
N LEU A 430 17.89 67.91 44.92
CA LEU A 430 18.29 67.00 43.86
C LEU A 430 18.43 65.52 44.32
N SER A 431 18.73 65.33 45.61
CA SER A 431 18.87 64.00 46.22
C SER A 431 17.54 63.26 46.35
N LYS A 432 16.42 63.96 46.51
CA LYS A 432 15.08 63.37 46.63
C LYS A 432 14.54 62.87 45.28
N THR A 433 14.84 63.57 44.18
CA THR A 433 14.36 63.19 42.82
C THR A 433 15.10 61.94 42.27
N LEU A 434 16.35 61.73 42.63
CA LEU A 434 17.13 60.53 42.27
C LEU A 434 16.66 59.27 43.02
N LYS A 435 16.11 59.40 44.23
CA LYS A 435 15.59 58.28 45.01
C LYS A 435 14.23 57.77 44.42
N SER A 436 13.43 58.66 43.83
CA SER A 436 12.12 58.30 43.24
C SER A 436 12.29 57.53 41.91
N ASN A 437 13.33 57.90 41.12
CA ASN A 437 13.59 57.19 39.84
C ASN A 437 14.15 55.78 40.05
N LYS A 438 14.90 55.51 41.13
CA LYS A 438 15.32 54.14 41.48
C LYS A 438 14.15 53.23 41.81
N SER A 439 13.12 53.71 42.47
CA SER A 439 11.93 52.92 42.81
C SER A 439 11.07 52.59 41.60
N SER A 440 11.07 53.43 40.57
CA SER A 440 10.34 53.23 39.33
C SER A 440 10.99 52.12 38.45
N SER A 441 12.31 52.12 38.36
CA SER A 441 13.07 51.09 37.63
C SER A 441 12.94 49.70 38.25
N TYR A 442 12.87 49.58 39.56
CA TYR A 442 12.62 48.32 40.26
C TYR A 442 11.18 47.82 40.07
N ARG A 443 10.19 48.70 39.95
CA ARG A 443 8.80 48.30 39.64
C ARG A 443 8.65 47.75 38.23
N ILE A 444 9.32 48.33 37.24
CA ILE A 444 9.28 47.84 35.84
C ILE A 444 10.00 46.47 35.74
N LEU A 445 11.17 46.29 36.39
CA LEU A 445 11.85 45.01 36.43
C LEU A 445 11.05 43.91 37.16
N ALA A 446 10.34 44.25 38.24
CA ALA A 446 9.45 43.34 38.96
C ALA A 446 8.22 42.94 38.11
N GLN A 447 7.66 43.86 37.31
CA GLN A 447 6.52 43.59 36.45
C GLN A 447 6.90 42.72 35.24
N ILE A 448 8.09 42.88 34.69
CA ILE A 448 8.64 42.02 33.64
C ILE A 448 8.91 40.61 34.19
N ALA A 449 9.48 40.47 35.38
CA ALA A 449 9.70 39.20 36.05
C ALA A 449 8.41 38.44 36.39
N MET A 450 7.29 39.11 36.63
CA MET A 450 5.97 38.50 36.87
C MET A 450 5.25 38.10 35.59
N SER A 451 5.57 38.67 34.44
CA SER A 451 4.95 38.36 33.15
C SER A 451 5.58 37.18 32.43
N VAL A 452 6.72 36.66 32.90
CA VAL A 452 7.36 35.45 32.34
C VAL A 452 6.70 34.19 32.95
N PRO A 453 6.11 33.29 32.16
CA PRO A 453 5.51 32.06 32.67
C PRO A 453 6.51 31.24 33.47
N LYS A 454 6.11 30.73 34.63
CA LYS A 454 6.97 29.94 35.57
C LYS A 454 7.68 28.74 34.92
N ARG A 455 7.28 28.31 33.70
CA ARG A 455 7.93 27.24 32.94
C ARG A 455 9.19 27.70 32.16
N ALA A 456 9.36 28.98 31.89
CA ALA A 456 10.53 29.49 31.17
C ALA A 456 11.78 29.69 32.11
N VAL A 457 11.55 29.73 33.41
CA VAL A 457 12.65 29.95 34.42
C VAL A 457 13.39 28.66 34.76
N SER A 458 12.82 27.48 34.40
CA SER A 458 13.41 26.19 34.77
C SER A 458 14.58 25.75 33.87
N TYR A 459 14.83 26.42 32.74
CA TYR A 459 15.86 26.04 31.78
C TYR A 459 17.19 26.87 31.86
N THR A 460 17.22 27.90 32.67
CA THR A 460 18.42 28.74 32.79
C THR A 460 19.37 28.34 33.97
N HIS A 461 19.09 27.21 34.62
CA HIS A 461 19.91 26.72 35.73
C HIS A 461 20.67 25.41 35.46
N LEU A 462 20.84 25.01 34.17
CA LEU A 462 21.68 23.86 33.81
C LEU A 462 22.53 24.18 32.59
N THR A 463 23.53 25.03 32.80
CA THR A 463 24.87 24.95 32.17
C THR A 463 25.82 25.73 33.01
#